data_be40cf0ab1ac946586fc503792bb9d4c
#
_entry.id   be40cf0ab1ac946586fc503792bb9d4c
#
_cell.length_a   1.000
_cell.length_b   1.000
_cell.length_c   1.000
_cell.angle_alpha   90.00
_cell.angle_beta   90.00
_cell.angle_gamma   90.00
#
_symmetry.space_group_name_H-M   'P 1'
#
loop_
_entity.id
_entity.type
_entity.pdbx_description
1 polymer ?
#
loop_
_entity_poly.entity_id
_entity_poly.type
_entity_poly.pdbx_seq_one_letter_code
_entity_poly.pdbx_strand_id
1 'polypeptide(L)'
;MARGLARYHAEKRAAIRAGAARYFAAEGYARASMAGAARACGVSKALLYHYYDGKEALLFDILREHLGALAAAVEGVAPDGPPEARLRRLIHAILAEYEDADAEHKLQLDALTLLPDAMQAPLLSLQRQIVSDMSATLEAIRPALGPRRGAVTMSVFGMLNWVYMWHRPGKGMSRADYADLATDLVLGGLRGL
;
A
#
# COMPACT_ATOMS: atom_id res chain seq x y z
N MET A 1 23.66 12.26 22.80
CA MET A 1 22.35 12.06 23.47
C MET A 1 21.17 12.39 22.55
N ALA A 2 21.10 13.52 21.84
CA ALA A 2 19.97 13.90 20.99
C ALA A 2 19.62 12.89 19.88
N ARG A 3 20.63 12.31 19.21
CA ARG A 3 20.45 11.32 18.11
C ARG A 3 19.83 9.98 18.59
N GLY A 4 20.15 9.54 19.82
CA GLY A 4 19.54 8.35 20.43
C GLY A 4 18.08 8.55 20.81
N LEU A 5 17.74 9.73 21.30
CA LEU A 5 16.36 10.09 21.66
C LEU A 5 15.47 10.19 20.41
N ALA A 6 15.95 10.83 19.34
CA ALA A 6 15.23 10.92 18.06
C ALA A 6 14.97 9.53 17.44
N ARG A 7 15.95 8.62 17.48
CA ARG A 7 15.78 7.24 17.00
C ARG A 7 14.74 6.49 17.84
N TYR A 8 14.80 6.59 19.16
CA TYR A 8 13.81 5.98 20.05
C TYR A 8 12.38 6.47 19.75
N HIS A 9 12.20 7.77 19.53
CA HIS A 9 10.89 8.33 19.17
C HIS A 9 10.39 7.82 17.82
N ALA A 10 11.27 7.70 16.82
CA ALA A 10 10.91 7.17 15.50
C ALA A 10 10.50 5.68 15.59
N GLU A 11 11.29 4.84 16.29
CA GLU A 11 10.98 3.44 16.52
C GLU A 11 9.65 3.26 17.28
N LYS A 12 9.41 4.08 18.30
CA LYS A 12 8.15 4.05 19.07
C LYS A 12 6.95 4.44 18.22
N ARG A 13 7.09 5.48 17.38
CA ARG A 13 6.05 5.91 16.44
C ARG A 13 5.74 4.82 15.42
N ALA A 14 6.74 4.16 14.86
CA ALA A 14 6.57 3.05 13.93
C ALA A 14 5.83 1.86 14.59
N ALA A 15 6.20 1.50 15.82
CA ALA A 15 5.51 0.45 16.57
C ALA A 15 4.03 0.79 16.85
N ILE A 16 3.73 2.05 17.18
CA ILE A 16 2.35 2.53 17.37
C ILE A 16 1.58 2.44 16.04
N ARG A 17 2.14 2.91 14.91
CA ARG A 17 1.49 2.80 13.59
C ARG A 17 1.11 1.35 13.26
N ALA A 18 2.07 0.43 13.34
CA ALA A 18 1.84 -0.97 13.03
C ALA A 18 0.80 -1.64 13.95
N GLY A 19 0.85 -1.35 15.26
CA GLY A 19 -0.13 -1.85 16.23
C GLY A 19 -1.54 -1.30 15.99
N ALA A 20 -1.64 0.01 15.72
CA ALA A 20 -2.89 0.69 15.43
C ALA A 20 -3.48 0.25 14.09
N ALA A 21 -2.66 0.03 13.06
CA ALA A 21 -3.11 -0.48 11.76
C ALA A 21 -3.80 -1.84 11.92
N ARG A 22 -3.15 -2.80 12.60
CA ARG A 22 -3.76 -4.11 12.87
C ARG A 22 -5.07 -4.00 13.64
N TYR A 23 -5.13 -3.15 14.67
CA TYR A 23 -6.34 -2.93 15.46
C TYR A 23 -7.47 -2.32 14.62
N PHE A 24 -7.18 -1.27 13.85
CA PHE A 24 -8.18 -0.62 12.98
C PHE A 24 -8.68 -1.54 11.86
N ALA A 25 -7.78 -2.34 11.27
CA ALA A 25 -8.15 -3.31 10.23
C ALA A 25 -9.02 -4.46 10.76
N ALA A 26 -8.80 -4.89 12.01
CA ALA A 26 -9.58 -5.95 12.65
C ALA A 26 -10.96 -5.48 13.12
N GLU A 27 -11.04 -4.32 13.80
CA GLU A 27 -12.28 -3.80 14.37
C GLU A 27 -13.16 -3.04 13.35
N GLY A 28 -12.54 -2.60 12.24
CA GLY A 28 -13.11 -1.63 11.31
C GLY A 28 -12.91 -0.20 11.82
N TYR A 29 -12.31 0.65 10.98
CA TYR A 29 -11.91 2.01 11.37
C TYR A 29 -13.05 2.81 11.99
N ALA A 30 -14.28 2.75 11.45
CA ALA A 30 -15.40 3.54 11.96
C ALA A 30 -15.72 3.24 13.45
N ARG A 31 -15.66 1.95 13.85
CA ARG A 31 -15.97 1.48 15.21
C ARG A 31 -14.78 1.60 16.16
N ALA A 32 -13.57 1.64 15.63
CA ALA A 32 -12.35 1.71 16.42
C ALA A 32 -12.21 3.02 17.20
N SER A 33 -11.55 2.96 18.37
CA SER A 33 -11.31 4.12 19.24
C SER A 33 -9.83 4.30 19.57
N MET A 34 -9.43 5.53 19.91
CA MET A 34 -8.08 5.84 20.38
C MET A 34 -7.70 5.06 21.65
N ALA A 35 -8.67 4.83 22.55
CA ALA A 35 -8.43 4.04 23.75
C ALA A 35 -8.19 2.55 23.41
N GLY A 36 -8.89 2.00 22.42
CA GLY A 36 -8.67 0.66 21.90
C GLY A 36 -7.30 0.55 21.22
N ALA A 37 -6.94 1.52 20.39
CA ALA A 37 -5.63 1.59 19.73
C ALA A 37 -4.48 1.64 20.76
N ALA A 38 -4.60 2.47 21.80
CA ALA A 38 -3.60 2.54 22.86
C ALA A 38 -3.38 1.17 23.54
N ARG A 39 -4.48 0.47 23.90
CA ARG A 39 -4.39 -0.90 24.47
C ARG A 39 -3.74 -1.88 23.51
N ALA A 40 -4.15 -1.87 22.24
CA ALA A 40 -3.58 -2.77 21.23
C ALA A 40 -2.09 -2.52 20.98
N CYS A 41 -1.63 -1.27 21.11
CA CYS A 41 -0.22 -0.90 20.99
C CYS A 41 0.58 -1.09 22.29
N GLY A 42 -0.03 -1.50 23.41
CA GLY A 42 0.64 -1.60 24.70
C GLY A 42 1.17 -0.27 25.24
N VAL A 43 0.46 0.84 24.98
CA VAL A 43 0.84 2.18 25.41
C VAL A 43 -0.28 2.85 26.21
N SER A 44 0.07 3.86 27.04
CA SER A 44 -0.93 4.66 27.73
C SER A 44 -1.71 5.51 26.72
N LYS A 45 -2.97 5.83 27.05
CA LYS A 45 -3.79 6.76 26.25
C LYS A 45 -3.10 8.14 26.16
N ALA A 46 -2.50 8.62 27.24
CA ALA A 46 -1.77 9.89 27.26
C ALA A 46 -0.58 9.87 26.29
N LEU A 47 0.18 8.78 26.24
CA LEU A 47 1.28 8.64 25.28
C LEU A 47 0.79 8.62 23.84
N LEU A 48 -0.32 7.94 23.54
CA LEU A 48 -0.88 7.94 22.19
C LEU A 48 -1.32 9.35 21.75
N TYR A 49 -1.97 10.11 22.64
CA TYR A 49 -2.36 11.50 22.37
C TYR A 49 -1.17 12.46 22.32
N HIS A 50 -0.03 12.10 22.89
CA HIS A 50 1.22 12.86 22.71
C HIS A 50 1.75 12.76 21.25
N TYR A 51 1.49 11.65 20.56
CA TYR A 51 1.91 11.45 19.18
C TYR A 51 0.88 11.87 18.14
N TYR A 52 -0.42 11.80 18.46
CA TYR A 52 -1.51 11.99 17.50
C TYR A 52 -2.69 12.70 18.14
N ASP A 53 -3.11 13.81 17.56
CA ASP A 53 -4.23 14.63 18.06
C ASP A 53 -5.59 13.88 18.03
N GLY A 54 -5.70 12.84 17.20
CA GLY A 54 -6.92 12.06 17.06
C GLY A 54 -6.78 10.86 16.15
N LYS A 55 -7.91 10.18 15.93
CA LYS A 55 -7.98 8.95 15.15
C LYS A 55 -7.65 9.22 13.67
N GLU A 56 -8.09 10.34 13.12
CA GLU A 56 -7.78 10.75 11.75
C GLU A 56 -6.29 11.01 11.55
N ALA A 57 -5.62 11.70 12.49
CA ALA A 57 -4.18 11.96 12.41
C ALA A 57 -3.37 10.66 12.45
N LEU A 58 -3.80 9.68 13.27
CA LEU A 58 -3.16 8.36 13.32
C LEU A 58 -3.39 7.56 12.03
N LEU A 59 -4.62 7.53 11.51
CA LEU A 59 -4.92 6.88 10.23
C LEU A 59 -4.15 7.52 9.08
N PHE A 60 -4.11 8.85 9.03
CA PHE A 60 -3.35 9.58 8.02
C PHE A 60 -1.86 9.20 8.03
N ASP A 61 -1.24 9.13 9.22
CA ASP A 61 0.17 8.74 9.34
C ASP A 61 0.43 7.28 8.91
N ILE A 62 -0.50 6.36 9.25
CA ILE A 62 -0.44 4.97 8.80
C ILE A 62 -0.47 4.90 7.27
N LEU A 63 -1.47 5.55 6.65
CA LEU A 63 -1.65 5.49 5.20
C LEU A 63 -0.56 6.24 4.43
N ARG A 64 -0.07 7.37 4.97
CA ARG A 64 1.03 8.13 4.37
C ARG A 64 2.32 7.32 4.33
N GLU A 65 2.64 6.60 5.40
CA GLU A 65 3.82 5.74 5.44
C GLU A 65 3.69 4.58 4.45
N HIS A 66 2.56 3.89 4.47
CA HIS A 66 2.30 2.76 3.57
C HIS A 66 2.35 3.17 2.08
N LEU A 67 1.60 4.21 1.71
CA LEU A 67 1.59 4.71 0.32
C LEU A 67 2.92 5.35 -0.08
N GLY A 68 3.62 5.98 0.86
CA GLY A 68 4.96 6.53 0.62
C GLY A 68 5.98 5.45 0.32
N ALA A 69 6.00 4.37 1.09
CA ALA A 69 6.87 3.21 0.84
C ALA A 69 6.56 2.57 -0.51
N LEU A 70 5.28 2.36 -0.82
CA LEU A 70 4.83 1.80 -2.09
C LEU A 70 5.22 2.69 -3.29
N ALA A 71 5.03 4.00 -3.18
CA ALA A 71 5.42 4.95 -4.24
C ALA A 71 6.94 4.94 -4.44
N ALA A 72 7.73 4.92 -3.36
CA ALA A 72 9.18 4.84 -3.45
C ALA A 72 9.67 3.51 -4.07
N ALA A 73 9.01 2.39 -3.73
CA ALA A 73 9.33 1.09 -4.34
C ALA A 73 9.06 1.09 -5.86
N VAL A 74 7.93 1.67 -6.30
CA VAL A 74 7.58 1.80 -7.72
C VAL A 74 8.54 2.74 -8.44
N GLU A 75 8.86 3.91 -7.86
CA GLU A 75 9.82 4.87 -8.40
C GLU A 75 11.24 4.27 -8.53
N GLY A 76 11.62 3.42 -7.58
CA GLY A 76 12.90 2.69 -7.59
C GLY A 76 13.03 1.64 -8.70
N VAL A 77 11.95 1.29 -9.39
CA VAL A 77 12.00 0.35 -10.52
C VAL A 77 12.58 1.06 -11.76
N ALA A 78 13.81 0.70 -12.09
CA ALA A 78 14.52 1.28 -13.21
C ALA A 78 13.70 1.20 -14.53
N PRO A 79 13.70 2.27 -15.35
CA PRO A 79 12.95 2.30 -16.61
C PRO A 79 13.64 1.53 -17.75
N ASP A 80 14.79 0.94 -17.50
CA ASP A 80 15.65 0.25 -18.45
C ASP A 80 15.08 -1.11 -18.91
N GLY A 81 15.52 -1.52 -20.10
CA GLY A 81 15.15 -2.82 -20.69
C GLY A 81 13.75 -2.85 -21.33
N PRO A 82 13.30 -4.05 -21.75
CA PRO A 82 11.98 -4.23 -22.34
C PRO A 82 10.85 -3.84 -21.37
N PRO A 83 9.76 -3.22 -21.86
CA PRO A 83 8.66 -2.81 -20.99
C PRO A 83 7.97 -3.98 -20.30
N GLU A 84 7.99 -5.18 -20.85
CA GLU A 84 7.51 -6.40 -20.23
C GLU A 84 8.33 -6.79 -19.00
N ALA A 85 9.65 -6.61 -19.05
CA ALA A 85 10.53 -6.83 -17.90
C ALA A 85 10.29 -5.77 -16.82
N ARG A 86 10.03 -4.51 -17.20
CA ARG A 86 9.64 -3.45 -16.26
C ARG A 86 8.32 -3.77 -15.58
N LEU A 87 7.32 -4.24 -16.33
CA LEU A 87 6.03 -4.67 -15.76
C LEU A 87 6.24 -5.74 -14.68
N ARG A 88 7.06 -6.76 -14.95
CA ARG A 88 7.38 -7.80 -13.97
C ARG A 88 8.00 -7.20 -12.72
N ARG A 89 9.01 -6.35 -12.85
CA ARG A 89 9.64 -5.67 -11.71
C ARG A 89 8.67 -4.81 -10.90
N LEU A 90 7.75 -4.08 -11.56
CA LEU A 90 6.72 -3.28 -10.88
C LEU A 90 5.77 -4.16 -10.06
N ILE A 91 5.28 -5.26 -10.64
CA ILE A 91 4.38 -6.18 -9.94
C ILE A 91 5.09 -6.82 -8.74
N HIS A 92 6.35 -7.25 -8.91
CA HIS A 92 7.15 -7.77 -7.80
C HIS A 92 7.37 -6.73 -6.70
N ALA A 93 7.73 -5.48 -7.04
CA ALA A 93 7.94 -4.42 -6.08
C ALA A 93 6.66 -4.11 -5.28
N ILE A 94 5.51 -4.00 -5.95
CA ILE A 94 4.22 -3.74 -5.30
C ILE A 94 3.86 -4.88 -4.35
N LEU A 95 3.96 -6.14 -4.78
CA LEU A 95 3.59 -7.28 -3.94
C LEU A 95 4.57 -7.52 -2.79
N ALA A 96 5.85 -7.15 -2.95
CA ALA A 96 6.82 -7.17 -1.86
C ALA A 96 6.48 -6.14 -0.78
N GLU A 97 6.06 -4.91 -1.15
CA GLU A 97 5.61 -3.89 -0.20
C GLU A 97 4.30 -4.27 0.52
N TYR A 98 3.48 -5.13 -0.08
CA TYR A 98 2.28 -5.67 0.58
C TYR A 98 2.58 -6.84 1.53
N GLU A 99 3.77 -7.44 1.46
CA GLU A 99 4.20 -8.44 2.43
C GLU A 99 4.30 -7.77 3.81
N ASP A 100 3.74 -8.32 4.84
CA ASP A 100 3.67 -7.76 6.19
C ASP A 100 2.85 -6.44 6.35
N ALA A 101 2.24 -5.90 5.27
CA ALA A 101 1.45 -4.66 5.29
C ALA A 101 -0.04 -4.87 4.97
N ASP A 102 -0.56 -6.09 5.13
CA ASP A 102 -1.97 -6.42 4.82
C ASP A 102 -2.98 -5.56 5.60
N ALA A 103 -2.66 -5.16 6.83
CA ALA A 103 -3.52 -4.32 7.65
C ALA A 103 -3.56 -2.87 7.13
N GLU A 104 -2.42 -2.31 6.79
CA GLU A 104 -2.27 -0.97 6.20
C GLU A 104 -2.94 -0.92 4.83
N HIS A 105 -2.73 -1.94 4.01
CA HIS A 105 -3.34 -2.07 2.70
C HIS A 105 -4.87 -2.16 2.78
N LYS A 106 -5.41 -2.98 3.70
CA LYS A 106 -6.84 -3.04 3.96
C LYS A 106 -7.40 -1.67 4.37
N LEU A 107 -6.71 -0.95 5.25
CA LEU A 107 -7.14 0.40 5.68
C LEU A 107 -7.11 1.41 4.53
N GLN A 108 -6.14 1.32 3.62
CA GLN A 108 -6.09 2.12 2.41
C GLN A 108 -7.37 1.95 1.57
N LEU A 109 -7.83 0.71 1.39
CA LEU A 109 -9.03 0.42 0.61
C LEU A 109 -10.32 0.80 1.33
N ASP A 110 -10.40 0.57 2.64
CA ASP A 110 -11.64 0.68 3.42
C ASP A 110 -11.86 2.07 4.05
N ALA A 111 -10.78 2.79 4.38
CA ALA A 111 -10.87 3.92 5.29
C ALA A 111 -10.26 5.24 4.77
N LEU A 112 -9.52 5.25 3.66
CA LEU A 112 -8.90 6.48 3.13
C LEU A 112 -9.95 7.56 2.88
N THR A 113 -11.07 7.21 2.30
CA THR A 113 -12.17 8.14 1.97
C THR A 113 -12.93 8.66 3.20
N LEU A 114 -12.66 8.12 4.38
CA LEU A 114 -13.25 8.59 5.64
C LEU A 114 -12.43 9.73 6.29
N LEU A 115 -11.23 10.01 5.76
CA LEU A 115 -10.43 11.15 6.19
C LEU A 115 -10.98 12.47 5.63
N PRO A 116 -10.74 13.62 6.29
CA PRO A 116 -10.99 14.94 5.72
C PRO A 116 -10.26 15.14 4.38
N ASP A 117 -10.86 15.89 3.44
CA ASP A 117 -10.34 16.10 2.07
C ASP A 117 -8.88 16.59 2.06
N ALA A 118 -8.53 17.49 2.97
CA ALA A 118 -7.17 18.00 3.10
C ALA A 118 -6.14 16.91 3.45
N MET A 119 -6.55 15.85 4.15
CA MET A 119 -5.71 14.69 4.45
C MET A 119 -5.75 13.66 3.31
N GLN A 120 -6.85 13.53 2.59
CA GLN A 120 -6.95 12.65 1.43
C GLN A 120 -6.03 13.09 0.28
N ALA A 121 -5.97 14.39 0.00
CA ALA A 121 -5.30 14.95 -1.18
C ALA A 121 -3.85 14.46 -1.37
N PRO A 122 -2.94 14.51 -0.36
CA PRO A 122 -1.58 13.99 -0.50
C PRO A 122 -1.54 12.46 -0.68
N LEU A 123 -2.43 11.70 -0.04
CA LEU A 123 -2.52 10.24 -0.18
C LEU A 123 -2.96 9.84 -1.60
N LEU A 124 -3.99 10.52 -2.13
CA LEU A 124 -4.46 10.33 -3.50
C LEU A 124 -3.40 10.73 -4.53
N SER A 125 -2.51 11.69 -4.21
CA SER A 125 -1.38 12.03 -5.07
C SER A 125 -0.40 10.88 -5.20
N LEU A 126 -0.03 10.23 -4.09
CA LEU A 126 0.82 9.03 -4.09
C LEU A 126 0.17 7.89 -4.90
N GLN A 127 -1.13 7.63 -4.69
CA GLN A 127 -1.85 6.62 -5.47
C GLN A 127 -1.83 6.92 -6.97
N ARG A 128 -2.06 8.19 -7.36
CA ARG A 128 -2.02 8.59 -8.79
C ARG A 128 -0.64 8.38 -9.40
N GLN A 129 0.44 8.64 -8.66
CA GLN A 129 1.80 8.38 -9.13
C GLN A 129 2.00 6.89 -9.42
N ILE A 130 1.66 6.00 -8.48
CA ILE A 130 1.78 4.54 -8.61
C ILE A 130 0.97 4.04 -9.82
N VAL A 131 -0.28 4.51 -9.96
CA VAL A 131 -1.16 4.16 -11.08
C VAL A 131 -0.61 4.66 -12.41
N SER A 132 -0.03 5.87 -12.44
CA SER A 132 0.57 6.47 -13.63
C SER A 132 1.75 5.64 -14.15
N ASP A 133 2.66 5.21 -13.27
CA ASP A 133 3.82 4.39 -13.63
C ASP A 133 3.42 3.03 -14.24
N MET A 134 2.45 2.37 -13.61
CA MET A 134 1.87 1.13 -14.15
C MET A 134 1.21 1.37 -15.51
N SER A 135 0.41 2.41 -15.64
CA SER A 135 -0.31 2.77 -16.86
C SER A 135 0.65 3.07 -18.03
N ALA A 136 1.72 3.84 -17.76
CA ALA A 136 2.75 4.14 -18.77
C ALA A 136 3.49 2.87 -19.23
N THR A 137 3.76 1.94 -18.31
CA THR A 137 4.41 0.67 -18.64
C THR A 137 3.50 -0.21 -19.52
N LEU A 138 2.21 -0.30 -19.20
CA LEU A 138 1.24 -1.05 -20.01
C LEU A 138 1.07 -0.45 -21.41
N GLU A 139 1.07 0.89 -21.51
CA GLU A 139 1.02 1.60 -22.79
C GLU A 139 2.29 1.35 -23.64
N ALA A 140 3.46 1.30 -23.02
CA ALA A 140 4.71 0.96 -23.70
C ALA A 140 4.71 -0.48 -24.26
N ILE A 141 4.07 -1.45 -23.56
CA ILE A 141 3.89 -2.83 -24.03
C ILE A 141 2.88 -2.87 -25.18
N ARG A 142 1.76 -2.17 -25.06
CA ARG A 142 0.67 -2.20 -26.03
C ARG A 142 0.13 -0.79 -26.31
N PRO A 143 0.73 -0.02 -27.22
CA PRO A 143 0.27 1.34 -27.54
C PRO A 143 -1.17 1.40 -28.07
N ALA A 144 -1.65 0.31 -28.66
CA ALA A 144 -3.02 0.20 -29.20
C ALA A 144 -4.12 0.10 -28.11
N LEU A 145 -3.81 0.12 -26.82
CA LEU A 145 -4.81 0.10 -25.75
C LEU A 145 -5.78 1.28 -25.84
N GLY A 146 -5.30 2.47 -26.21
CA GLY A 146 -6.15 3.65 -26.38
C GLY A 146 -7.05 3.88 -25.16
N PRO A 147 -8.39 4.03 -25.37
CA PRO A 147 -9.34 4.28 -24.26
C PRO A 147 -9.44 3.15 -23.26
N ARG A 148 -9.02 1.92 -23.59
CA ARG A 148 -9.03 0.75 -22.67
C ARG A 148 -7.91 0.78 -21.64
N ARG A 149 -6.86 1.60 -21.82
CA ARG A 149 -5.68 1.66 -20.95
C ARG A 149 -6.02 1.78 -19.48
N GLY A 150 -6.93 2.73 -19.13
CA GLY A 150 -7.34 2.92 -17.74
C GLY A 150 -7.98 1.68 -17.13
N ALA A 151 -8.89 1.04 -17.85
CA ALA A 151 -9.56 -0.20 -17.39
C ALA A 151 -8.56 -1.35 -17.23
N VAL A 152 -7.61 -1.52 -18.15
CA VAL A 152 -6.55 -2.53 -18.04
C VAL A 152 -5.66 -2.26 -16.84
N THR A 153 -5.24 -1.01 -16.61
CA THR A 153 -4.45 -0.61 -15.44
C THR A 153 -5.18 -0.97 -14.15
N MET A 154 -6.46 -0.60 -14.03
CA MET A 154 -7.25 -0.91 -12.84
C MET A 154 -7.52 -2.41 -12.67
N SER A 155 -7.60 -3.19 -13.76
CA SER A 155 -7.70 -4.65 -13.68
C SER A 155 -6.41 -5.27 -13.10
N VAL A 156 -5.23 -4.76 -13.48
CA VAL A 156 -3.97 -5.19 -12.87
C VAL A 156 -4.00 -4.90 -11.36
N PHE A 157 -4.33 -3.67 -10.96
CA PHE A 157 -4.44 -3.35 -9.53
C PHE A 157 -5.52 -4.17 -8.82
N GLY A 158 -6.62 -4.53 -9.48
CA GLY A 158 -7.64 -5.43 -8.93
C GLY A 158 -7.05 -6.80 -8.56
N MET A 159 -6.20 -7.37 -9.40
CA MET A 159 -5.50 -8.62 -9.08
C MET A 159 -4.52 -8.46 -7.91
N LEU A 160 -3.71 -7.40 -7.91
CA LEU A 160 -2.69 -7.18 -6.88
C LEU A 160 -3.30 -6.80 -5.52
N ASN A 161 -4.28 -5.90 -5.53
CA ASN A 161 -4.91 -5.41 -4.31
C ASN A 161 -5.76 -6.47 -3.59
N TRP A 162 -6.21 -7.52 -4.28
CA TRP A 162 -7.05 -8.56 -3.69
C TRP A 162 -6.26 -9.67 -2.98
N VAL A 163 -4.92 -9.69 -3.11
CA VAL A 163 -4.04 -10.75 -2.58
C VAL A 163 -4.22 -10.94 -1.08
N TYR A 164 -4.33 -9.87 -0.29
CA TYR A 164 -4.51 -9.94 1.16
C TYR A 164 -5.75 -10.74 1.62
N MET A 165 -6.75 -10.89 0.74
CA MET A 165 -7.98 -11.62 1.07
C MET A 165 -7.81 -13.14 1.09
N TRP A 166 -7.01 -13.67 0.17
CA TRP A 166 -6.90 -15.12 -0.03
C TRP A 166 -5.50 -15.68 0.24
N HIS A 167 -4.44 -14.90 0.09
CA HIS A 167 -3.08 -15.36 0.33
C HIS A 167 -2.87 -15.70 1.82
N ARG A 168 -2.16 -16.80 2.06
CA ARG A 168 -1.81 -17.24 3.42
C ARG A 168 -0.31 -17.55 3.45
N PRO A 169 0.48 -16.82 4.26
CA PRO A 169 1.92 -17.08 4.40
C PRO A 169 2.19 -18.55 4.73
N GLY A 170 3.14 -19.16 4.01
CA GLY A 170 3.53 -20.56 4.20
C GLY A 170 2.54 -21.60 3.68
N LYS A 171 1.45 -21.20 3.01
CA LYS A 171 0.52 -22.13 2.36
C LYS A 171 0.30 -21.78 0.90
N GLY A 172 0.54 -22.74 0.02
CA GLY A 172 0.36 -22.57 -1.42
C GLY A 172 1.46 -21.76 -2.07
N MET A 173 1.09 -20.89 -3.01
CA MET A 173 1.98 -20.07 -3.81
C MET A 173 2.55 -18.92 -2.98
N SER A 174 3.85 -18.61 -3.12
CA SER A 174 4.44 -17.41 -2.53
C SER A 174 3.96 -16.13 -3.22
N ARG A 175 4.14 -14.97 -2.57
CA ARG A 175 3.83 -13.67 -3.22
C ARG A 175 4.71 -13.43 -4.45
N ALA A 176 5.95 -13.88 -4.43
CA ALA A 176 6.86 -13.79 -5.57
C ALA A 176 6.39 -14.67 -6.74
N ASP A 177 6.01 -15.92 -6.48
CA ASP A 177 5.44 -16.80 -7.52
C ASP A 177 4.13 -16.25 -8.09
N TYR A 178 3.30 -15.63 -7.22
CA TYR A 178 2.09 -14.96 -7.67
C TYR A 178 2.39 -13.71 -8.51
N ALA A 179 3.45 -12.97 -8.20
CA ALA A 179 3.89 -11.83 -9.03
C ALA A 179 4.25 -12.28 -10.45
N ASP A 180 4.93 -13.40 -10.58
CA ASP A 180 5.23 -14.00 -11.88
C ASP A 180 3.97 -14.43 -12.62
N LEU A 181 3.09 -15.17 -11.95
CA LEU A 181 1.80 -15.59 -12.51
C LEU A 181 0.94 -14.39 -12.96
N ALA A 182 0.80 -13.39 -12.12
CA ALA A 182 0.04 -12.17 -12.45
C ALA A 182 0.63 -11.45 -13.66
N THR A 183 1.96 -11.35 -13.72
CA THR A 183 2.67 -10.78 -14.88
C THR A 183 2.35 -11.56 -16.16
N ASP A 184 2.44 -12.89 -16.12
CA ASP A 184 2.20 -13.74 -17.30
C ASP A 184 0.74 -13.67 -17.76
N LEU A 185 -0.23 -13.60 -16.81
CA LEU A 185 -1.64 -13.37 -17.11
C LEU A 185 -1.86 -12.03 -17.81
N VAL A 186 -1.25 -10.94 -17.30
CA VAL A 186 -1.36 -9.61 -17.92
C VAL A 186 -0.74 -9.60 -19.31
N LEU A 187 0.48 -10.12 -19.49
CA LEU A 187 1.17 -10.17 -20.78
C LEU A 187 0.41 -11.04 -21.78
N GLY A 188 -0.13 -12.18 -21.34
CA GLY A 188 -0.99 -13.04 -22.15
C GLY A 188 -2.25 -12.33 -22.61
N GLY A 189 -2.93 -11.62 -21.71
CA GLY A 189 -4.13 -10.84 -22.02
C GLY A 189 -3.86 -9.68 -22.98
N LEU A 190 -2.76 -8.96 -22.80
CA LEU A 190 -2.38 -7.82 -23.66
C LEU A 190 -2.15 -8.23 -25.13
N ARG A 191 -1.75 -9.48 -25.41
CA ARG A 191 -1.56 -9.98 -26.78
C ARG A 191 -2.88 -10.09 -27.55
N GLY A 192 -3.98 -10.33 -26.83
CA GLY A 192 -5.33 -10.47 -27.42
C GLY A 192 -6.13 -9.16 -27.52
N LEU A 193 -5.61 -8.05 -26.96
CA LEU A 193 -6.26 -6.73 -26.97
C LEU A 193 -5.78 -5.88 -28.14
#